data_dc69032b2a4b8ed40445dd380b9ce683
#
_entry.id   dc69032b2a4b8ed40445dd380b9ce683
#
_cell.length_a   1.000
_cell.length_b   1.000
_cell.length_c   1.000
_cell.angle_alpha   90.00
_cell.angle_beta   90.00
_cell.angle_gamma   90.00
#
_symmetry.space_group_name_H-M   'P 1'
#
loop_
_entity.id
_entity.type
_entity.pdbx_description
1 polymer ?
#
loop_
_entity_poly.entity_id
_entity_poly.type
_entity_poly.pdbx_seq_one_letter_code
_entity_poly.pdbx_strand_id
1 'polypeptide(L)'
;MEVPDVRVAFDIDGTVDEDPAVMQSLMSALRAAGHNVVILTGASDPAPTKGDLQKKAEYLSSLGMAHCWDKLVVFGDPPHKAKAKWIKDHNVDCLVDNSAENADLASKYCLALVPWNSMIDAKRKVIHDEGT
;
A
#
# COMPACT_ATOMS: atom_id res chain seq x y z
N MET A 1 15.10 -15.36 20.81
CA MET A 1 15.20 -13.97 20.32
C MET A 1 13.94 -13.63 19.58
N GLU A 2 13.28 -12.57 20.00
CA GLU A 2 12.07 -12.14 19.33
C GLU A 2 12.40 -11.47 18.00
N VAL A 3 11.60 -11.78 16.96
CA VAL A 3 11.67 -11.07 15.69
C VAL A 3 11.01 -9.71 15.89
N PRO A 4 11.69 -8.59 15.57
CA PRO A 4 11.08 -7.27 15.71
C PRO A 4 9.82 -7.16 14.85
N ASP A 5 8.77 -6.57 15.40
CA ASP A 5 7.57 -6.26 14.62
C ASP A 5 7.91 -5.18 13.60
N VAL A 6 7.55 -5.44 12.36
CA VAL A 6 7.70 -4.49 11.27
C VAL A 6 6.31 -3.97 10.91
N ARG A 7 6.20 -2.67 10.69
CA ARG A 7 4.96 -2.05 10.22
C ARG A 7 5.08 -1.76 8.74
N VAL A 8 4.24 -2.43 7.95
CA VAL A 8 4.22 -2.28 6.49
C VAL A 8 2.91 -1.62 6.09
N ALA A 9 3.00 -0.54 5.33
CA ALA A 9 1.85 0.20 4.84
C ALA A 9 1.64 -0.05 3.35
N PHE A 10 0.39 -0.21 2.95
CA PHE A 10 0.01 -0.44 1.55
C PHE A 10 -1.02 0.60 1.13
N ASP A 11 -0.88 1.14 -0.08
CA ASP A 11 -1.92 1.91 -0.74
C ASP A 11 -2.92 0.98 -1.42
N ILE A 12 -4.12 1.47 -1.73
CA ILE A 12 -5.15 0.69 -2.43
C ILE A 12 -5.07 0.90 -3.94
N ASP A 13 -5.42 2.08 -4.41
CA ASP A 13 -5.63 2.36 -5.82
C ASP A 13 -4.33 2.25 -6.61
N GLY A 14 -4.30 1.36 -7.60
CA GLY A 14 -3.12 1.11 -8.41
C GLY A 14 -2.03 0.31 -7.69
N THR A 15 -2.26 -0.13 -6.44
CA THR A 15 -1.30 -0.89 -5.64
C THR A 15 -1.87 -2.27 -5.30
N VAL A 16 -2.69 -2.38 -4.24
CA VAL A 16 -3.22 -3.70 -3.85
C VAL A 16 -4.29 -4.21 -4.81
N ASP A 17 -5.02 -3.33 -5.48
CA ASP A 17 -6.05 -3.71 -6.44
C ASP A 17 -5.51 -4.07 -7.83
N GLU A 18 -4.23 -3.81 -8.09
CA GLU A 18 -3.60 -4.17 -9.36
C GLU A 18 -3.43 -5.69 -9.51
N ASP A 19 -3.05 -6.37 -8.44
CA ASP A 19 -3.03 -7.83 -8.37
C ASP A 19 -3.47 -8.27 -6.98
N PRO A 20 -4.78 -8.35 -6.74
CA PRO A 20 -5.31 -8.66 -5.41
C PRO A 20 -4.84 -9.99 -4.83
N ALA A 21 -4.70 -11.01 -5.67
CA ALA A 21 -4.28 -12.34 -5.19
C ALA A 21 -2.86 -12.32 -4.63
N VAL A 22 -1.92 -11.68 -5.32
CA VAL A 22 -0.54 -11.53 -4.86
C VAL A 22 -0.49 -10.69 -3.59
N MET A 23 -1.18 -9.55 -3.58
CA MET A 23 -1.17 -8.64 -2.44
C MET A 23 -1.83 -9.26 -1.21
N GLN A 24 -2.94 -9.97 -1.37
CA GLN A 24 -3.58 -10.69 -0.28
C GLN A 24 -2.61 -11.72 0.34
N SER A 25 -1.91 -12.48 -0.49
CA SER A 25 -0.94 -13.47 -0.01
C SER A 25 0.19 -12.82 0.76
N LEU A 26 0.73 -11.71 0.25
CA LEU A 26 1.81 -10.98 0.91
C LEU A 26 1.35 -10.40 2.25
N MET A 27 0.21 -9.70 2.26
CA MET A 27 -0.32 -9.09 3.47
C MET A 27 -0.66 -10.13 4.54
N SER A 28 -1.27 -11.25 4.14
CA SER A 28 -1.58 -12.36 5.04
C SER A 28 -0.32 -13.01 5.62
N ALA A 29 0.71 -13.18 4.80
CA ALA A 29 2.00 -13.73 5.25
C ALA A 29 2.67 -12.81 6.26
N LEU A 30 2.64 -11.50 6.04
CA LEU A 30 3.20 -10.53 6.98
C LEU A 30 2.47 -10.60 8.33
N ARG A 31 1.16 -10.66 8.34
CA ARG A 31 0.38 -10.77 9.57
C ARG A 31 0.63 -12.10 10.28
N ALA A 32 0.69 -13.19 9.55
CA ALA A 32 0.97 -14.51 10.11
C ALA A 32 2.36 -14.55 10.78
N ALA A 33 3.31 -13.78 10.27
CA ALA A 33 4.65 -13.66 10.86
C ALA A 33 4.71 -12.68 12.05
N GLY A 34 3.57 -12.07 12.43
CA GLY A 34 3.50 -11.14 13.56
C GLY A 34 3.74 -9.68 13.21
N HIS A 35 3.83 -9.34 11.92
CA HIS A 35 4.02 -7.97 11.50
C HIS A 35 2.70 -7.22 11.41
N ASN A 36 2.77 -5.90 11.53
CA ASN A 36 1.61 -5.01 11.46
C ASN A 36 1.40 -4.54 10.02
N VAL A 37 0.20 -4.75 9.49
CA VAL A 37 -0.18 -4.34 8.13
C VAL A 37 -1.19 -3.21 8.22
N VAL A 38 -0.87 -2.06 7.65
CA VAL A 38 -1.76 -0.90 7.62
C VAL A 38 -2.05 -0.50 6.19
N ILE A 39 -3.26 0.00 5.95
CA ILE A 39 -3.66 0.53 4.65
C ILE A 39 -3.69 2.05 4.76
N LEU A 40 -2.94 2.72 3.90
CA LEU A 40 -2.90 4.18 3.82
C LEU A 40 -3.37 4.59 2.43
N THR A 41 -4.56 5.15 2.32
CA THR A 41 -5.16 5.47 1.03
C THR A 41 -5.74 6.88 1.00
N GLY A 42 -5.82 7.47 -0.20
CA GLY A 42 -6.41 8.78 -0.41
C GLY A 42 -7.89 8.70 -0.76
N ALA A 43 -8.65 9.70 -0.31
CA ALA A 43 -10.01 9.94 -0.78
C ALA A 43 -9.98 10.99 -1.89
N SER A 44 -11.08 11.12 -2.65
CA SER A 44 -11.21 12.18 -3.66
C SER A 44 -11.50 13.54 -3.04
N ASP A 45 -12.01 13.58 -1.82
CA ASP A 45 -12.37 14.83 -1.14
C ASP A 45 -11.22 15.34 -0.24
N PRO A 46 -11.12 16.68 -0.04
CA PRO A 46 -10.09 17.22 0.87
C PRO A 46 -10.26 16.83 2.33
N ALA A 47 -11.51 16.57 2.76
CA ALA A 47 -11.83 16.18 4.13
C ALA A 47 -12.60 14.86 4.12
N PRO A 48 -11.91 13.71 4.30
CA PRO A 48 -12.58 12.41 4.27
C PRO A 48 -13.54 12.24 5.44
N THR A 49 -14.64 11.52 5.18
CA THR A 49 -15.70 11.24 6.14
C THR A 49 -15.66 9.78 6.59
N LYS A 50 -16.51 9.45 7.58
CA LYS A 50 -16.71 8.04 7.97
C LYS A 50 -17.24 7.20 6.80
N GLY A 51 -18.03 7.81 5.90
CA GLY A 51 -18.52 7.16 4.70
C GLY A 51 -17.39 6.79 3.75
N ASP A 52 -16.37 7.63 3.60
CA ASP A 52 -15.19 7.34 2.79
C ASP A 52 -14.42 6.15 3.36
N LEU A 53 -14.24 6.11 4.67
CA LEU A 53 -13.59 5.00 5.35
C LEU A 53 -14.35 3.69 5.11
N GLN A 54 -15.67 3.72 5.26
CA GLN A 54 -16.51 2.55 5.04
C GLN A 54 -16.45 2.06 3.61
N LYS A 55 -16.49 2.96 2.63
CA LYS A 55 -16.39 2.60 1.20
C LYS A 55 -15.05 1.92 0.88
N LYS A 56 -13.96 2.42 1.44
CA LYS A 56 -12.64 1.82 1.24
C LYS A 56 -12.57 0.44 1.87
N ALA A 57 -13.13 0.25 3.06
CA ALA A 57 -13.20 -1.06 3.71
C ALA A 57 -14.03 -2.05 2.91
N GLU A 58 -15.18 -1.62 2.38
CA GLU A 58 -16.03 -2.43 1.51
C GLU A 58 -15.32 -2.82 0.22
N TYR A 59 -14.57 -1.90 -0.36
CA TYR A 59 -13.77 -2.17 -1.55
C TYR A 59 -12.72 -3.24 -1.28
N LEU A 60 -11.99 -3.13 -0.18
CA LEU A 60 -11.01 -4.15 0.22
C LEU A 60 -11.68 -5.51 0.41
N SER A 61 -12.86 -5.54 1.04
CA SER A 61 -13.63 -6.78 1.19
C SER A 61 -14.00 -7.39 -0.15
N SER A 62 -14.38 -6.57 -1.13
CA SER A 62 -14.72 -7.03 -2.48
C SER A 62 -13.52 -7.66 -3.20
N LEU A 63 -12.30 -7.29 -2.80
CA LEU A 63 -11.06 -7.85 -3.33
C LEU A 63 -10.58 -9.09 -2.56
N GLY A 64 -11.37 -9.56 -1.59
CA GLY A 64 -10.99 -10.68 -0.74
C GLY A 64 -10.04 -10.31 0.40
N MET A 65 -9.93 -9.02 0.72
CA MET A 65 -8.97 -8.49 1.68
C MET A 65 -9.60 -8.00 2.98
N ALA A 66 -10.69 -8.63 3.43
CA ALA A 66 -11.37 -8.21 4.65
C ALA A 66 -10.54 -8.44 5.92
N HIS A 67 -9.64 -9.42 5.92
CA HIS A 67 -8.95 -9.91 7.12
C HIS A 67 -7.42 -9.93 7.02
N CYS A 68 -6.83 -9.24 6.05
CA CYS A 68 -5.38 -9.28 5.86
C CYS A 68 -4.67 -7.95 6.22
N TRP A 69 -5.35 -7.05 6.90
CA TRP A 69 -4.80 -5.79 7.39
C TRP A 69 -5.31 -5.49 8.80
N ASP A 70 -4.56 -4.66 9.53
CA ASP A 70 -4.85 -4.33 10.93
C ASP A 70 -5.51 -2.97 11.08
N LYS A 71 -5.18 -2.01 10.21
CA LYS A 71 -5.69 -0.64 10.30
C LYS A 71 -5.84 -0.03 8.92
N LEU A 72 -6.89 0.78 8.75
CA LEU A 72 -7.16 1.52 7.53
C LEU A 72 -7.22 3.02 7.86
N VAL A 73 -6.43 3.81 7.13
CA VAL A 73 -6.41 5.27 7.29
C VAL A 73 -6.68 5.90 5.92
N VAL A 74 -7.64 6.81 5.88
CA VAL A 74 -8.02 7.53 4.66
C VAL A 74 -7.61 8.99 4.79
N PHE A 75 -6.85 9.48 3.81
CA PHE A 75 -6.36 10.86 3.77
C PHE A 75 -7.15 11.69 2.78
N GLY A 76 -7.26 13.00 3.06
CA GLY A 76 -7.85 13.95 2.13
C GLY A 76 -6.96 14.18 0.90
N ASP A 77 -7.54 14.64 -0.18
CA ASP A 77 -6.84 14.95 -1.43
C ASP A 77 -6.17 16.34 -1.37
N PRO A 78 -4.89 16.49 -1.74
CA PRO A 78 -3.96 15.45 -2.15
C PRO A 78 -3.33 14.72 -0.93
N PRO A 79 -3.17 13.39 -0.99
CA PRO A 79 -2.80 12.61 0.19
C PRO A 79 -1.31 12.51 0.50
N HIS A 80 -0.43 12.84 -0.43
CA HIS A 80 1.00 12.50 -0.35
C HIS A 80 1.74 13.06 0.87
N LYS A 81 1.51 14.33 1.21
CA LYS A 81 2.16 14.95 2.40
C LYS A 81 1.61 14.40 3.70
N ALA A 82 0.29 14.19 3.76
CA ALA A 82 -0.36 13.63 4.95
C ALA A 82 0.05 12.19 5.17
N LYS A 83 0.18 11.39 4.12
CA LYS A 83 0.72 10.02 4.20
C LYS A 83 2.14 10.02 4.76
N ALA A 84 3.02 10.85 4.22
CA ALA A 84 4.41 10.93 4.67
C ALA A 84 4.50 11.32 6.14
N LYS A 85 3.69 12.28 6.59
CA LYS A 85 3.62 12.69 8.00
C LYS A 85 3.15 11.54 8.89
N TRP A 86 2.11 10.84 8.48
CA TRP A 86 1.59 9.70 9.22
C TRP A 86 2.65 8.60 9.36
N ILE A 87 3.36 8.31 8.28
CA ILE A 87 4.45 7.33 8.24
C ILE A 87 5.53 7.68 9.26
N LYS A 88 5.95 8.93 9.28
CA LYS A 88 6.93 9.43 10.25
C LYS A 88 6.40 9.29 11.69
N ASP A 89 5.18 9.77 11.93
CA ASP A 89 4.61 9.85 13.28
C ASP A 89 4.29 8.46 13.87
N HIS A 90 4.06 7.46 13.02
CA HIS A 90 3.65 6.10 13.44
C HIS A 90 4.73 5.04 13.21
N ASN A 91 5.95 5.45 12.91
CA ASN A 91 7.09 4.54 12.75
C ASN A 91 6.81 3.41 11.76
N VAL A 92 6.31 3.76 10.58
CA VAL A 92 6.16 2.80 9.49
C VAL A 92 7.55 2.45 8.95
N ASP A 93 7.82 1.17 8.75
CA ASP A 93 9.11 0.67 8.29
C ASP A 93 9.19 0.55 6.78
N CYS A 94 8.06 0.27 6.14
CA CYS A 94 8.00 0.10 4.69
C CYS A 94 6.66 0.59 4.15
N LEU A 95 6.70 1.38 3.07
CA LEU A 95 5.52 1.76 2.31
C LEU A 95 5.55 1.05 0.95
N VAL A 96 4.44 0.41 0.59
CA VAL A 96 4.20 -0.16 -0.73
C VAL A 96 3.12 0.69 -1.40
N ASP A 97 3.51 1.52 -2.35
CA ASP A 97 2.63 2.50 -2.98
C ASP A 97 3.08 2.74 -4.42
N ASN A 98 2.19 2.54 -5.36
CA ASN A 98 2.52 2.68 -6.78
C ASN A 98 2.61 4.13 -7.25
N SER A 99 2.29 5.10 -6.41
CA SER A 99 2.50 6.52 -6.69
C SER A 99 3.96 6.88 -6.42
N ALA A 100 4.67 7.31 -7.46
CA ALA A 100 6.06 7.76 -7.33
C ALA A 100 6.18 8.96 -6.37
N GLU A 101 5.21 9.86 -6.37
CA GLU A 101 5.19 11.01 -5.48
C GLU A 101 5.05 10.60 -4.02
N ASN A 102 4.12 9.70 -3.72
CA ASN A 102 3.95 9.18 -2.36
C ASN A 102 5.21 8.44 -1.89
N ALA A 103 5.77 7.59 -2.75
CA ALA A 103 6.98 6.82 -2.43
C ALA A 103 8.18 7.74 -2.19
N ASP A 104 8.35 8.76 -3.02
CA ASP A 104 9.46 9.71 -2.89
C ASP A 104 9.43 10.46 -1.55
N LEU A 105 8.26 10.99 -1.19
CA LEU A 105 8.11 11.70 0.08
C LEU A 105 8.30 10.77 1.28
N ALA A 106 7.76 9.56 1.22
CA ALA A 106 7.87 8.58 2.29
C ALA A 106 9.31 8.06 2.44
N SER A 107 10.10 8.04 1.37
CA SER A 107 11.47 7.51 1.39
C SER A 107 12.40 8.24 2.35
N LYS A 108 12.03 9.42 2.80
CA LYS A 108 12.75 10.15 3.84
C LYS A 108 12.64 9.49 5.21
N TYR A 109 11.64 8.66 5.42
CA TYR A 109 11.30 8.10 6.74
C TYR A 109 11.29 6.58 6.78
N CYS A 110 11.16 5.91 5.63
CA CYS A 110 11.04 4.45 5.57
C CYS A 110 11.50 3.91 4.21
N LEU A 111 11.59 2.60 4.10
CA LEU A 111 11.75 1.93 2.81
C LEU A 111 10.47 2.13 2.01
N ALA A 112 10.57 2.67 0.80
CA ALA A 112 9.42 2.89 -0.07
C ALA A 112 9.57 2.05 -1.34
N LEU A 113 8.57 1.21 -1.61
CA LEU A 113 8.55 0.30 -2.75
C LEU A 113 7.43 0.68 -3.70
N VAL A 114 7.77 0.77 -4.98
CA VAL A 114 6.79 0.95 -6.07
C VAL A 114 6.64 -0.40 -6.77
N PRO A 115 5.59 -1.17 -6.44
CA PRO A 115 5.52 -2.58 -6.84
C PRO A 115 5.21 -2.78 -8.31
N TRP A 116 4.45 -1.88 -8.91
CA TRP A 116 4.01 -2.02 -10.30
C TRP A 116 4.55 -0.86 -11.10
N ASN A 117 5.29 -1.17 -12.16
CA ASN A 117 5.86 -0.15 -13.05
C ASN A 117 5.60 -0.56 -14.49
N SER A 118 4.67 0.13 -15.14
CA SER A 118 4.27 -0.18 -16.52
C SER A 118 5.40 -0.07 -17.54
N MET A 119 6.36 0.83 -17.32
CA MET A 119 7.53 0.94 -18.19
C MET A 119 8.44 -0.27 -18.06
N ILE A 120 8.69 -0.74 -16.85
CA ILE A 120 9.50 -1.94 -16.60
C ILE A 120 8.79 -3.18 -17.16
N ASP A 121 7.48 -3.29 -16.92
CA ASP A 121 6.69 -4.42 -17.41
C ASP A 121 6.68 -4.46 -18.94
N ALA A 122 6.55 -3.33 -19.60
CA ALA A 122 6.63 -3.24 -21.05
C ALA A 122 7.99 -3.71 -21.57
N LYS A 123 9.09 -3.28 -20.92
CA LYS A 123 10.44 -3.71 -21.28
C LYS A 123 10.64 -5.22 -21.05
N ARG A 124 10.15 -5.74 -19.95
CA ARG A 124 10.21 -7.18 -19.67
C ARG A 124 9.48 -8.00 -20.72
N LYS A 125 8.30 -7.53 -21.11
CA LYS A 125 7.51 -8.19 -22.14
C LYS A 125 8.26 -8.26 -23.47
N VAL A 126 8.88 -7.15 -23.89
CA VAL A 126 9.67 -7.10 -25.11
C VAL A 126 10.85 -8.06 -25.05
N ILE A 127 11.60 -8.06 -23.97
CA ILE A 127 12.74 -8.97 -23.76
C ILE A 127 12.29 -10.43 -23.77
N HIS A 128 11.18 -10.74 -23.13
CA HIS A 128 10.61 -12.09 -23.08
C HIS A 128 10.21 -12.57 -24.47
N ASP A 129 9.53 -11.73 -25.26
CA ASP A 129 9.09 -12.05 -26.61
C ASP A 129 10.28 -12.28 -27.54
N GLU A 130 11.37 -11.53 -27.40
CA GLU A 130 12.61 -11.69 -28.16
C GLU A 130 13.39 -12.94 -27.74
N GLY A 131 13.28 -13.34 -26.48
CA GLY A 131 13.97 -14.48 -25.91
C GLY A 131 13.34 -15.83 -26.24
N THR A 132 12.16 -15.82 -26.82
CA THR A 132 11.46 -17.03 -27.21
C THR A 132 11.65 -17.32 -28.69
#